data_4a2454fb9ccc010cbd4b8e1cc5d04c2b
#
_entry.id   4a2454fb9ccc010cbd4b8e1cc5d04c2b
#
_cell.length_a   1.000
_cell.length_b   1.000
_cell.length_c   1.000
_cell.angle_alpha   90.00
_cell.angle_beta   90.00
_cell.angle_gamma   90.00
#
_symmetry.space_group_name_H-M   'P 1'
#
loop_
_entity.id
_entity.type
_entity.pdbx_description
1 polymer ?
#
loop_
_entity_poly.entity_id
_entity_poly.type
_entity_poly.pdbx_seq_one_letter_code
_entity_poly.pdbx_strand_id
1 'polypeptide(L)' 'AKKAVLTLRNPSASEQSITLTLREALDIPAYVKTSITLSDAFQQEALAGLATGQKIDIDTPLTITMPASSVFIYNGIDKK' A
#
# COMPACT_ATOMS: atom_id res chain seq x y z
N ALA A 1 -1.35 18.80 0.31
CA ALA A 1 -1.16 17.36 0.21
C ALA A 1 -2.44 16.63 0.59
N LYS A 2 -2.78 15.59 -0.14
CA LYS A 2 -3.95 14.76 0.16
C LYS A 2 -3.49 13.55 0.95
N LYS A 3 -4.35 13.11 1.85
CA LYS A 3 -4.11 11.93 2.66
C LYS A 3 -5.04 10.81 2.23
N ALA A 4 -4.53 9.59 2.25
CA ALA A 4 -5.31 8.39 1.97
C ALA A 4 -4.93 7.32 2.98
N VAL A 5 -5.79 6.34 3.14
CA VAL A 5 -5.51 5.20 4.01
C VAL A 5 -5.51 3.95 3.15
N LEU A 6 -4.42 3.21 3.20
CA LEU A 6 -4.28 1.93 2.50
C LEU A 6 -4.49 0.81 3.50
N THR A 7 -5.51 -0.01 3.28
CA THR A 7 -5.77 -1.18 4.11
C THR A 7 -5.52 -2.43 3.28
N LEU A 8 -4.66 -3.31 3.79
CA LEU A 8 -4.33 -4.58 3.15
C LEU A 8 -4.73 -5.71 4.09
N ARG A 9 -5.44 -6.70 3.55
CA ARG A 9 -5.94 -7.82 4.34
C ARG A 9 -5.60 -9.13 3.68
N ASN A 10 -5.21 -10.09 4.50
CA ASN A 10 -5.11 -11.49 4.08
C ASN A 10 -5.93 -12.34 5.06
N PRO A 11 -7.19 -12.64 4.74
CA PRO A 11 -8.03 -13.46 5.63
C PRO A 11 -7.72 -14.95 5.52
N SER A 12 -6.86 -15.34 4.59
CA SER A 12 -6.50 -16.74 4.39
C SER A 12 -5.73 -17.29 5.58
N ALA A 13 -5.82 -18.60 5.79
CA ALA A 13 -5.03 -19.30 6.81
C ALA A 13 -3.58 -19.52 6.37
N SER A 14 -3.21 -19.09 5.18
CA SER A 14 -1.84 -19.23 4.67
C SER A 14 -1.35 -17.90 4.10
N GLU A 15 -0.01 -17.76 4.03
CA GLU A 15 0.64 -16.63 3.41
C GLU A 15 0.20 -16.48 1.95
N GLN A 16 -0.05 -15.25 1.53
CA GLN A 16 -0.47 -14.94 0.17
C GLN A 16 0.37 -13.81 -0.41
N SER A 17 0.66 -13.91 -1.72
CA SER A 17 1.30 -12.81 -2.44
C SER A 17 0.27 -12.21 -3.39
N ILE A 18 0.24 -10.87 -3.43
CA ILE A 18 -0.63 -10.13 -4.33
C ILE A 18 0.18 -9.10 -5.08
N THR A 19 -0.23 -8.83 -6.33
CA THR A 19 0.37 -7.77 -7.12
C THR A 19 -0.68 -6.68 -7.34
N LEU A 20 -0.32 -5.45 -7.01
CA LEU A 20 -1.24 -4.32 -7.12
C LEU A 20 -0.46 -3.04 -7.41
N THR A 21 -1.21 -2.00 -7.78
CA THR A 21 -0.68 -0.64 -7.84
C THR A 21 -1.41 0.21 -6.80
N LEU A 22 -0.77 1.31 -6.38
CA LEU A 22 -1.43 2.22 -5.44
C LEU A 22 -2.66 2.88 -6.08
N ARG A 23 -2.65 3.07 -7.40
CA ARG A 23 -3.82 3.58 -8.11
C ARG A 23 -5.04 2.68 -7.87
N GLU A 24 -4.87 1.38 -7.98
CA GLU A 24 -5.95 0.42 -7.75
C GLU A 24 -6.31 0.32 -6.28
N ALA A 25 -5.29 0.24 -5.43
CA ALA A 25 -5.50 0.02 -4.00
C ALA A 25 -6.18 1.20 -3.31
N LEU A 26 -5.92 2.43 -3.79
CA LEU A 26 -6.48 3.65 -3.21
C LEU A 26 -7.60 4.23 -4.06
N ASP A 27 -8.01 3.53 -5.11
CA ASP A 27 -9.09 3.96 -6.01
C ASP A 27 -8.84 5.36 -6.58
N ILE A 28 -7.62 5.59 -7.06
CA ILE A 28 -7.23 6.89 -7.61
C ILE A 28 -7.73 7.01 -9.05
N PRO A 29 -8.38 8.13 -9.41
CA PRO A 29 -8.88 8.31 -10.78
C PRO A 29 -7.78 8.22 -11.84
N ALA A 30 -8.14 7.75 -13.02
CA ALA A 30 -7.19 7.52 -14.12
C ALA A 30 -6.46 8.79 -14.57
N TYR A 31 -7.07 9.96 -14.41
CA TYR A 31 -6.46 11.22 -14.84
C TYR A 31 -5.48 11.80 -13.83
N VAL A 32 -5.38 11.23 -12.64
CA VAL A 32 -4.42 11.69 -11.62
C VAL A 32 -3.10 10.97 -11.80
N LYS A 33 -2.02 11.74 -11.84
CA LYS A 33 -0.67 11.20 -11.90
C LYS A 33 0.13 11.78 -10.75
N THR A 34 0.63 10.91 -9.88
CA THR A 34 1.33 11.34 -8.68
C THR A 34 2.14 10.20 -8.09
N SER A 35 2.88 10.53 -7.04
CA SER A 35 3.56 9.54 -6.20
C SER A 35 3.04 9.68 -4.79
N ILE A 36 3.02 8.58 -4.06
CA ILE A 36 2.53 8.56 -2.69
C ILE A 36 3.62 8.01 -1.78
N THR A 37 3.79 8.65 -0.63
CA THR A 37 4.68 8.16 0.42
C THR A 37 3.83 7.48 1.47
N LEU A 38 4.12 6.21 1.75
CA LEU A 38 3.41 5.45 2.76
C LEU A 38 4.11 5.52 4.09
N SER A 39 3.33 5.56 5.15
CA SER A 39 3.84 5.46 6.52
C SER A 39 2.93 4.54 7.31
N ASP A 40 3.49 3.89 8.34
CA ASP A 40 2.72 3.00 9.18
C ASP A 40 1.69 3.80 9.97
N ALA A 41 0.44 3.34 9.96
CA ALA A 41 -0.61 3.93 10.79
C ALA A 41 -0.50 3.42 12.23
N PHE A 42 0.03 2.21 12.40
CA PHE A 42 0.22 1.58 13.70
C PHE A 42 1.62 0.96 13.74
N GLN A 43 2.08 0.61 14.92
CA GLN A 43 3.31 -0.18 15.05
C GLN A 43 3.01 -1.58 14.52
N GLN A 44 3.58 -1.90 13.39
CA GLN A 44 3.38 -3.17 12.72
C GLN A 44 4.66 -3.59 12.03
N GLU A 45 4.78 -4.88 11.73
CA GLU A 45 5.93 -5.40 11.03
C GLU A 45 5.94 -4.88 9.59
N ALA A 46 7.14 -4.73 9.03
CA ALA A 46 7.27 -4.34 7.63
C ALA A 46 6.76 -5.45 6.72
N LEU A 47 5.98 -5.08 5.70
CA LEU A 47 5.51 -6.02 4.70
C LEU A 47 6.57 -6.21 3.61
N ALA A 48 6.80 -7.45 3.23
CA ALA A 48 7.66 -7.75 2.10
C ALA A 48 7.06 -7.17 0.81
N GLY A 49 7.85 -6.42 0.08
CA GLY A 49 7.42 -5.81 -1.18
C GLY A 49 6.81 -4.42 -1.05
N LEU A 50 6.66 -3.92 0.17
CA LEU A 50 6.07 -2.60 0.40
C LEU A 50 7.02 -1.76 1.25
N ALA A 51 7.58 -0.69 0.66
CA ALA A 51 8.47 0.22 1.36
C ALA A 51 7.70 1.39 1.94
N THR A 52 8.09 1.83 3.14
CA THR A 52 7.55 3.04 3.75
C THR A 52 8.59 4.15 3.73
N GLY A 53 8.12 5.39 3.80
CA GLY A 53 9.03 6.54 3.82
C GLY A 53 9.63 6.92 2.47
N GLN A 54 9.25 6.26 1.41
CA GLN A 54 9.72 6.53 0.05
C GLN A 54 8.56 6.88 -0.87
N LYS A 55 8.84 7.72 -1.87
CA LYS A 55 7.85 8.02 -2.90
C LYS A 55 7.65 6.81 -3.78
N ILE A 56 6.39 6.43 -3.96
CA ILE A 56 6.03 5.32 -4.85
C ILE A 56 5.10 5.87 -5.92
N ASP A 57 5.49 5.72 -7.18
CA ASP A 57 4.62 6.08 -8.30
C ASP A 57 3.38 5.18 -8.24
N ILE A 58 2.19 5.80 -8.38
CA ILE A 58 0.94 5.06 -8.19
C ILE A 58 0.70 4.00 -9.26
N ASP A 59 1.42 4.04 -10.36
CA ASP A 59 1.29 3.05 -11.43
C ASP A 59 2.37 1.98 -11.40
N THR A 60 3.26 2.02 -10.41
CA THR A 60 4.29 1.00 -10.26
C THR A 60 3.69 -0.27 -9.69
N PRO A 61 3.80 -1.42 -10.39
CA PRO A 61 3.31 -2.68 -9.83
C PRO A 61 4.10 -3.08 -8.58
N LEU A 62 3.38 -3.43 -7.54
CA LEU A 62 3.97 -3.87 -6.28
C LEU A 62 3.53 -5.30 -6.01
N THR A 63 4.48 -6.18 -5.75
CA THR A 63 4.19 -7.55 -5.33
C THR A 63 4.42 -7.63 -3.83
N ILE A 64 3.35 -7.85 -3.08
CA ILE A 64 3.35 -7.81 -1.62
C ILE A 64 3.04 -9.20 -1.09
N THR A 65 3.85 -9.67 -0.16
CA THR A 65 3.63 -10.95 0.51
C THR A 65 3.07 -10.67 1.90
N MET A 66 1.88 -11.19 2.16
CA MET A 66 1.18 -10.98 3.43
C MET A 66 1.12 -12.26 4.23
N PRO A 67 1.48 -12.21 5.53
CA PRO A 67 1.33 -13.36 6.41
C PRO A 67 -0.13 -13.81 6.51
N ALA A 68 -0.33 -15.05 6.91
CA ALA A 68 -1.65 -15.59 7.14
C ALA A 68 -2.44 -14.75 8.14
N SER A 69 -3.72 -14.59 7.90
CA SER A 69 -4.66 -13.93 8.83
C SER A 69 -4.13 -12.56 9.29
N SER A 70 -3.70 -11.73 8.34
CA SER A 70 -3.08 -10.44 8.67
C SER A 70 -3.88 -9.26 8.12
N VAL A 71 -3.72 -8.13 8.78
CA VAL A 71 -4.25 -6.84 8.35
C VAL A 71 -3.16 -5.79 8.55
N PHE A 72 -2.91 -4.99 7.52
CA PHE A 72 -1.93 -3.90 7.58
C PHE A 72 -2.58 -2.62 7.13
N ILE A 73 -2.31 -1.53 7.85
CA ILE A 73 -2.88 -0.22 7.56
C ILE A 73 -1.75 0.79 7.42
N TYR A 74 -1.77 1.53 6.32
CA TYR A 74 -0.78 2.56 6.04
C TYR A 74 -1.45 3.89 5.75
N ASN A 75 -0.81 4.98 6.13
CA ASN A 75 -1.21 6.32 5.71
C ASN A 75 -0.45 6.67 4.45
N GLY A 76 -1.17 7.14 3.44
CA GLY A 76 -0.57 7.60 2.20
C GLY A 76 -0.65 9.12 2.10
N ILE A 77 0.44 9.75 1.71
CA ILE A 77 0.50 11.20 1.51
C ILE A 77 0.88 11.47 0.08
N ASP A 78 0.00 12.18 -0.63
CA ASP A 78 0.24 12.61 -1.99
C ASP A 78 1.11 13.87 -1.93
N LYS A 79 2.28 13.80 -2.50
CA LYS A 79 3.20 14.93 -2.58
C LYS A 79 3.31 15.36 -4.03
N LYS A 80 2.65 16.46 -4.30
CA LYS A 80 2.80 17.11 -5.59
C LYS A 80 4.01 18.01 -5.60
#